data_dac81d903448c99a05729dac1489c33f
#
_entry.id   dac81d903448c99a05729dac1489c33f
#
_cell.length_a   1.000
_cell.length_b   1.000
_cell.length_c   1.000
_cell.angle_alpha   90.00
_cell.angle_beta   90.00
_cell.angle_gamma   90.00
#
_symmetry.space_group_name_H-M   'P 1'
#
loop_
_entity.id
_entity.type
_entity.pdbx_description
1 polymer ?
#
loop_
_entity_poly.entity_id
_entity_poly.type
_entity_poly.pdbx_seq_one_letter_code
_entity_poly.pdbx_strand_id
1 'polypeptide(L)'
;MKIAKTLRITILCALCLILRSGSLNSQTGKSEITTHHVTGTFEVKIDPEPADEKAGAPALARMLITKQFHGDLEATSKGSMLAAGAGAKGSSGGYVALEIVTGTLKGRTGTFVLQHTGIMNRGTPSLTVAVVPDSGTGQLVGLAGKMAITIVDGKHSYDLEYTLPESQ
;
A
#
# COMPACT_ATOMS: atom_id res chain seq x y z
N MET A 1 55.57 57.14 64.11
CA MET A 1 55.72 56.50 62.82
C MET A 1 55.38 54.98 62.99
N LYS A 2 54.18 54.61 62.81
CA LYS A 2 53.71 53.17 62.99
C LYS A 2 52.76 52.84 61.83
N ILE A 3 53.21 51.94 61.03
CA ILE A 3 52.54 51.49 59.84
C ILE A 3 51.51 50.41 60.24
N ALA A 4 50.21 50.67 60.02
CA ALA A 4 49.15 49.67 60.22
C ALA A 4 49.04 48.78 58.98
N LYS A 5 49.15 47.45 59.15
CA LYS A 5 48.90 46.45 58.12
C LYS A 5 47.41 46.09 58.13
N THR A 6 46.72 46.38 57.05
CA THR A 6 45.33 46.00 56.86
C THR A 6 45.28 44.61 56.20
N LEU A 7 44.73 43.63 56.89
CA LEU A 7 44.51 42.26 56.45
C LEU A 7 43.22 42.21 55.61
N ARG A 8 43.35 41.95 54.31
CA ARG A 8 42.21 41.71 53.41
C ARG A 8 41.86 40.24 53.40
N ILE A 9 40.68 39.92 53.94
CA ILE A 9 40.11 38.58 53.84
C ILE A 9 39.42 38.46 52.49
N THR A 10 39.92 37.61 51.60
CA THR A 10 39.31 37.28 50.32
C THR A 10 38.34 36.12 50.54
N ILE A 11 37.05 36.40 50.45
CA ILE A 11 36.03 35.38 50.47
C ILE A 11 35.93 34.77 49.05
N LEU A 12 36.33 33.51 48.95
CA LEU A 12 36.24 32.68 47.74
C LEU A 12 34.82 32.12 47.62
N CYS A 13 34.01 32.74 46.78
CA CYS A 13 32.67 32.27 46.46
C CYS A 13 32.76 31.13 45.45
N ALA A 14 32.68 29.90 45.93
CA ALA A 14 32.63 28.72 45.06
C ALA A 14 31.23 28.64 44.41
N LEU A 15 31.16 29.02 43.15
CA LEU A 15 29.96 28.90 42.32
C LEU A 15 29.86 27.43 41.82
N CYS A 16 29.04 26.62 42.53
CA CYS A 16 28.67 25.28 42.06
C CYS A 16 27.78 25.37 40.82
N LEU A 17 28.37 25.21 39.62
CA LEU A 17 27.63 24.95 38.39
C LEU A 17 27.06 23.50 38.44
N ILE A 18 25.80 23.37 38.78
CA ILE A 18 25.06 22.12 38.62
C ILE A 18 24.74 21.98 37.13
N LEU A 19 25.55 21.20 36.39
CA LEU A 19 25.24 20.72 35.06
C LEU A 19 24.06 19.74 35.17
N ARG A 20 22.85 20.20 34.97
CA ARG A 20 21.70 19.33 34.72
C ARG A 20 21.90 18.68 33.36
N SER A 21 22.37 17.44 33.33
CA SER A 21 22.30 16.56 32.18
C SER A 21 20.82 16.24 31.93
N GLY A 22 20.17 17.07 31.09
CA GLY A 22 18.85 16.75 30.56
C GLY A 22 18.99 15.56 29.60
N SER A 23 18.62 14.35 30.07
CA SER A 23 18.36 13.23 29.18
C SER A 23 17.25 13.61 28.22
N LEU A 24 17.59 13.93 26.98
CA LEU A 24 16.66 13.96 25.88
C LEU A 24 16.16 12.51 25.67
N ASN A 25 15.07 12.18 26.34
CA ASN A 25 14.34 10.94 26.08
C ASN A 25 13.67 11.09 24.71
N SER A 26 14.39 10.70 23.65
CA SER A 26 13.84 10.60 22.31
C SER A 26 12.84 9.44 22.35
N GLN A 27 11.60 9.74 22.69
CA GLN A 27 10.49 8.83 22.44
C GLN A 27 10.34 8.75 20.92
N THR A 28 11.02 7.79 20.30
CA THR A 28 10.62 7.28 19.00
C THR A 28 9.24 6.64 19.21
N GLY A 29 8.19 7.44 19.03
CA GLY A 29 6.83 6.95 18.95
C GLY A 29 6.77 5.97 17.78
N LYS A 30 6.83 4.67 18.11
CA LYS A 30 6.51 3.61 17.16
C LYS A 30 5.03 3.81 16.83
N SER A 31 4.76 4.43 15.68
CA SER A 31 3.40 4.52 15.16
C SER A 31 2.87 3.09 15.06
N GLU A 32 1.86 2.79 15.83
CA GLU A 32 1.20 1.49 15.80
C GLU A 32 0.48 1.40 14.44
N ILE A 33 0.96 0.50 13.57
CA ILE A 33 0.36 0.31 12.26
C ILE A 33 -0.95 -0.45 12.49
N THR A 34 -2.07 0.25 12.38
CA THR A 34 -3.39 -0.35 12.48
C THR A 34 -3.79 -0.96 11.14
N THR A 35 -4.15 -2.24 11.16
CA THR A 35 -4.70 -2.94 10.00
C THR A 35 -6.22 -2.74 9.96
N HIS A 36 -6.72 -2.40 8.78
CA HIS A 36 -8.14 -2.21 8.49
C HIS A 36 -8.63 -3.23 7.48
N HIS A 37 -9.91 -3.57 7.54
CA HIS A 37 -10.63 -4.39 6.56
C HIS A 37 -11.79 -3.62 5.97
N VAL A 38 -11.95 -3.71 4.67
CA VAL A 38 -13.08 -3.14 3.93
C VAL A 38 -13.57 -4.10 2.88
N THR A 39 -14.86 -4.15 2.68
CA THR A 39 -15.51 -5.09 1.78
C THR A 39 -16.43 -4.38 0.78
N GLY A 40 -16.75 -5.08 -0.29
CA GLY A 40 -17.71 -4.61 -1.27
C GLY A 40 -17.77 -5.52 -2.49
N THR A 41 -18.32 -4.98 -3.56
CA THR A 41 -18.48 -5.69 -4.84
C THR A 41 -17.82 -4.91 -5.97
N PHE A 42 -17.64 -5.54 -7.12
CA PHE A 42 -17.24 -4.83 -8.33
C PHE A 42 -17.75 -5.53 -9.59
N GLU A 43 -18.01 -4.74 -10.62
CA GLU A 43 -18.15 -5.19 -11.98
C GLU A 43 -16.80 -5.11 -12.68
N VAL A 44 -16.54 -6.08 -13.58
CA VAL A 44 -15.30 -6.11 -14.37
C VAL A 44 -15.64 -6.31 -15.85
N LYS A 45 -14.96 -5.54 -16.69
CA LYS A 45 -14.91 -5.73 -18.13
C LYS A 45 -13.49 -6.04 -18.54
N ILE A 46 -13.31 -7.05 -19.38
CA ILE A 46 -12.04 -7.47 -19.94
C ILE A 46 -12.15 -7.44 -21.45
N ASP A 47 -11.39 -6.56 -22.08
CA ASP A 47 -11.37 -6.36 -23.53
C ASP A 47 -10.05 -6.90 -24.11
N PRO A 48 -10.07 -7.89 -25.01
CA PRO A 48 -8.85 -8.35 -25.68
C PRO A 48 -8.23 -7.24 -26.52
N GLU A 49 -6.90 -7.12 -26.46
CA GLU A 49 -6.12 -6.28 -27.35
C GLU A 49 -5.58 -7.14 -28.53
N PRO A 50 -5.28 -6.55 -29.71
CA PRO A 50 -4.67 -7.28 -30.81
C PRO A 50 -3.38 -7.98 -30.37
N ALA A 51 -3.25 -9.26 -30.74
CA ALA A 51 -2.04 -10.01 -30.47
C ALA A 51 -0.89 -9.52 -31.37
N ASP A 52 0.34 -9.49 -30.81
CA ASP A 52 1.54 -9.28 -31.61
C ASP A 52 1.81 -10.53 -32.47
N GLU A 53 1.49 -10.48 -33.75
CA GLU A 53 1.59 -11.62 -34.68
C GLU A 53 3.04 -12.11 -34.95
N LYS A 54 4.06 -11.47 -34.39
CA LYS A 54 5.48 -11.75 -34.67
C LYS A 54 6.14 -12.76 -33.71
N ALA A 55 5.49 -13.17 -32.66
CA ALA A 55 6.07 -14.15 -31.73
C ALA A 55 5.64 -15.57 -32.12
N GLY A 56 6.51 -16.30 -32.72
CA GLY A 56 6.33 -17.75 -32.88
C GLY A 56 6.24 -18.42 -31.53
N ALA A 57 5.03 -18.79 -31.14
CA ALA A 57 4.50 -19.61 -30.01
C ALA A 57 5.14 -19.51 -28.62
N PRO A 58 4.37 -19.68 -27.54
CA PRO A 58 2.95 -19.38 -27.41
C PRO A 58 2.72 -17.86 -27.19
N ALA A 59 1.82 -17.28 -27.96
CA ALA A 59 1.51 -15.85 -27.86
C ALA A 59 0.94 -15.52 -26.48
N LEU A 60 1.41 -14.43 -25.88
CA LEU A 60 0.78 -13.84 -24.69
C LEU A 60 -0.47 -13.06 -25.14
N ALA A 61 -1.60 -13.38 -24.54
CA ALA A 61 -2.81 -12.58 -24.71
C ALA A 61 -2.70 -11.27 -23.90
N ARG A 62 -2.95 -10.14 -24.58
CA ARG A 62 -3.02 -8.82 -23.95
C ARG A 62 -4.49 -8.44 -23.78
N MET A 63 -4.81 -7.87 -22.63
CA MET A 63 -6.19 -7.49 -22.33
C MET A 63 -6.22 -6.18 -21.54
N LEU A 64 -7.20 -5.35 -21.80
CA LEU A 64 -7.56 -4.20 -20.96
C LEU A 64 -8.55 -4.66 -19.91
N ILE A 65 -8.36 -4.17 -18.69
CA ILE A 65 -9.25 -4.41 -17.57
C ILE A 65 -9.85 -3.07 -17.15
N THR A 66 -11.15 -3.02 -16.98
CA THR A 66 -11.83 -1.92 -16.32
C THR A 66 -12.73 -2.46 -15.24
N LYS A 67 -12.76 -1.79 -14.07
CA LYS A 67 -13.67 -2.15 -12.97
C LYS A 67 -14.40 -0.94 -12.44
N GLN A 68 -15.59 -1.21 -11.90
CA GLN A 68 -16.32 -0.30 -11.04
C GLN A 68 -16.48 -0.97 -9.69
N PHE A 69 -15.87 -0.38 -8.65
CA PHE A 69 -15.97 -0.83 -7.28
C PHE A 69 -17.09 -0.13 -6.53
N HIS A 70 -17.75 -0.85 -5.63
CA HIS A 70 -18.84 -0.37 -4.77
C HIS A 70 -18.65 -0.86 -3.33
N GLY A 71 -19.13 -0.07 -2.38
CA GLY A 71 -19.04 -0.35 -0.96
C GLY A 71 -18.05 0.54 -0.25
N ASP A 72 -17.23 0.00 0.60
CA ASP A 72 -16.23 0.77 1.35
C ASP A 72 -15.13 1.39 0.45
N LEU A 73 -14.92 0.84 -0.73
CA LEU A 73 -14.15 1.40 -1.83
C LEU A 73 -15.10 1.77 -2.96
N GLU A 74 -15.41 3.07 -3.12
CA GLU A 74 -16.14 3.62 -4.26
C GLU A 74 -15.13 4.15 -5.28
N ALA A 75 -14.88 3.37 -6.35
CA ALA A 75 -13.78 3.66 -7.26
C ALA A 75 -13.99 3.06 -8.65
N THR A 76 -13.27 3.61 -9.61
CA THR A 76 -13.06 2.99 -10.92
C THR A 76 -11.62 2.49 -11.02
N SER A 77 -11.37 1.49 -11.87
CA SER A 77 -10.00 1.15 -12.23
C SER A 77 -9.82 0.93 -13.72
N LYS A 78 -8.57 1.09 -14.17
CA LYS A 78 -8.12 0.74 -15.51
C LYS A 78 -6.76 0.07 -15.42
N GLY A 79 -6.57 -0.99 -16.17
CA GLY A 79 -5.32 -1.73 -16.15
C GLY A 79 -5.07 -2.56 -17.40
N SER A 80 -3.88 -3.15 -17.45
CA SER A 80 -3.46 -4.06 -18.49
C SER A 80 -3.12 -5.41 -17.89
N MET A 81 -3.49 -6.46 -18.58
CA MET A 81 -3.24 -7.85 -18.22
C MET A 81 -2.50 -8.58 -19.36
N LEU A 82 -1.51 -9.37 -18.99
CA LEU A 82 -0.85 -10.33 -19.85
C LEU A 82 -1.17 -11.73 -19.36
N ALA A 83 -1.67 -12.57 -20.23
CA ALA A 83 -2.08 -13.92 -19.90
C ALA A 83 -1.47 -14.95 -20.85
N ALA A 84 -1.23 -16.16 -20.35
CA ALA A 84 -0.82 -17.31 -21.11
C ALA A 84 -1.68 -18.52 -20.72
N GLY A 85 -1.94 -19.41 -21.67
CA GLY A 85 -2.70 -20.64 -21.45
C GLY A 85 -3.96 -20.73 -22.29
N ALA A 86 -4.55 -21.89 -22.32
CA ALA A 86 -5.64 -22.20 -23.26
C ALA A 86 -7.03 -21.70 -22.85
N GLY A 87 -7.22 -21.21 -21.61
CA GLY A 87 -8.52 -20.74 -21.11
C GLY A 87 -9.62 -21.82 -21.02
N ALA A 88 -9.32 -23.05 -21.45
CA ALA A 88 -10.29 -24.14 -21.42
C ALA A 88 -10.51 -24.68 -19.99
N LYS A 89 -11.70 -25.22 -19.72
CA LYS A 89 -12.02 -25.84 -18.43
C LYS A 89 -11.02 -26.97 -18.11
N GLY A 90 -10.42 -26.92 -16.91
CA GLY A 90 -9.42 -27.91 -16.48
C GLY A 90 -8.02 -27.73 -17.04
N SER A 91 -7.78 -26.70 -17.85
CA SER A 91 -6.45 -26.36 -18.36
C SER A 91 -5.60 -25.64 -17.34
N SER A 92 -4.32 -25.43 -17.69
CA SER A 92 -3.40 -24.58 -16.93
C SER A 92 -3.16 -23.26 -17.66
N GLY A 93 -2.87 -22.22 -16.90
CA GLY A 93 -2.55 -20.90 -17.43
C GLY A 93 -2.13 -19.96 -16.32
N GLY A 94 -1.77 -18.76 -16.68
CA GLY A 94 -1.44 -17.73 -15.70
C GLY A 94 -1.59 -16.34 -16.31
N TYR A 95 -1.67 -15.34 -15.44
CA TYR A 95 -1.68 -13.95 -15.82
C TYR A 95 -1.01 -13.07 -14.79
N VAL A 96 -0.57 -11.93 -15.24
CA VAL A 96 -0.17 -10.79 -14.41
C VAL A 96 -0.93 -9.56 -14.88
N ALA A 97 -1.29 -8.69 -13.94
CA ALA A 97 -1.93 -7.42 -14.28
C ALA A 97 -1.51 -6.31 -13.32
N LEU A 98 -1.53 -5.08 -13.84
CA LEU A 98 -1.46 -3.86 -13.05
C LEU A 98 -2.68 -3.01 -13.39
N GLU A 99 -3.36 -2.50 -12.37
CA GLU A 99 -4.51 -1.60 -12.55
C GLU A 99 -4.40 -0.40 -11.62
N ILE A 100 -4.66 0.79 -12.15
CA ILE A 100 -4.75 2.03 -11.39
C ILE A 100 -6.18 2.15 -10.90
N VAL A 101 -6.36 2.20 -9.59
CA VAL A 101 -7.63 2.45 -8.91
C VAL A 101 -7.73 3.93 -8.60
N THR A 102 -8.84 4.56 -8.92
CA THR A 102 -9.12 5.98 -8.67
C THR A 102 -10.46 6.12 -7.98
N GLY A 103 -10.50 6.71 -6.81
CA GLY A 103 -11.74 6.87 -6.07
C GLY A 103 -11.55 7.17 -4.60
N THR A 104 -12.47 6.66 -3.79
CA THR A 104 -12.57 6.94 -2.36
C THR A 104 -12.58 5.64 -1.55
N LEU A 105 -11.64 5.50 -0.63
CA LEU A 105 -11.54 4.40 0.33
C LEU A 105 -11.91 4.93 1.71
N LYS A 106 -13.05 4.52 2.27
CA LYS A 106 -13.54 5.00 3.59
C LYS A 106 -13.48 6.53 3.73
N GLY A 107 -13.93 7.26 2.68
CA GLY A 107 -13.95 8.72 2.70
C GLY A 107 -12.62 9.39 2.33
N ARG A 108 -11.53 8.65 2.14
CA ARG A 108 -10.22 9.17 1.71
C ARG A 108 -10.07 9.04 0.21
N THR A 109 -9.86 10.16 -0.48
CA THR A 109 -9.77 10.22 -1.95
C THR A 109 -8.34 10.17 -2.45
N GLY A 110 -8.11 9.41 -3.52
CA GLY A 110 -6.80 9.30 -4.14
C GLY A 110 -6.76 8.22 -5.21
N THR A 111 -5.55 7.84 -5.58
CA THR A 111 -5.30 6.72 -6.49
C THR A 111 -4.30 5.75 -5.86
N PHE A 112 -4.32 4.51 -6.29
CA PHE A 112 -3.29 3.51 -5.97
C PHE A 112 -3.25 2.44 -7.06
N VAL A 113 -2.22 1.60 -7.04
CA VAL A 113 -2.05 0.53 -8.03
C VAL A 113 -2.23 -0.82 -7.35
N LEU A 114 -3.05 -1.69 -7.96
CA LEU A 114 -3.14 -3.10 -7.62
C LEU A 114 -2.32 -3.94 -8.62
N GLN A 115 -1.51 -4.85 -8.09
CA GLN A 115 -0.82 -5.87 -8.85
C GLN A 115 -1.51 -7.21 -8.65
N HIS A 116 -1.81 -7.90 -9.74
CA HIS A 116 -2.41 -9.23 -9.75
C HIS A 116 -1.41 -10.27 -10.27
N THR A 117 -1.41 -11.42 -9.62
CA THR A 117 -0.73 -12.62 -10.12
C THR A 117 -1.69 -13.79 -9.95
N GLY A 118 -2.17 -14.31 -11.07
CA GLY A 118 -3.10 -15.43 -11.10
C GLY A 118 -2.49 -16.64 -11.79
N ILE A 119 -2.66 -17.81 -11.19
CA ILE A 119 -2.28 -19.11 -11.75
C ILE A 119 -3.51 -20.02 -11.75
N MET A 120 -3.72 -20.71 -12.84
CA MET A 120 -4.61 -21.85 -12.94
C MET A 120 -3.75 -23.11 -13.13
N ASN A 121 -3.79 -24.02 -12.20
CA ASN A 121 -3.07 -25.30 -12.30
C ASN A 121 -4.08 -26.43 -12.41
N ARG A 122 -4.27 -26.93 -13.65
CA ARG A 122 -5.22 -28.04 -13.94
C ARG A 122 -6.60 -27.80 -13.33
N GLY A 123 -7.12 -26.57 -13.51
CA GLY A 123 -8.42 -26.17 -12.99
C GLY A 123 -8.43 -25.66 -11.53
N THR A 124 -7.32 -25.73 -10.81
CA THR A 124 -7.21 -25.18 -9.45
C THR A 124 -6.66 -23.75 -9.51
N PRO A 125 -7.43 -22.72 -9.09
CA PRO A 125 -7.01 -21.34 -9.12
C PRO A 125 -6.15 -20.95 -7.91
N SER A 126 -5.20 -20.03 -8.15
CA SER A 126 -4.47 -19.30 -7.11
C SER A 126 -4.35 -17.85 -7.56
N LEU A 127 -4.73 -16.91 -6.70
CA LEU A 127 -4.72 -15.48 -7.00
C LEU A 127 -4.11 -14.70 -5.84
N THR A 128 -3.19 -13.82 -6.17
CA THR A 128 -2.65 -12.80 -5.26
C THR A 128 -2.93 -11.43 -5.85
N VAL A 129 -3.52 -10.55 -5.05
CA VAL A 129 -3.72 -9.14 -5.39
C VAL A 129 -3.15 -8.30 -4.26
N ALA A 130 -2.24 -7.39 -4.58
CA ALA A 130 -1.57 -6.56 -3.58
C ALA A 130 -1.49 -5.11 -4.06
N VAL A 131 -1.53 -4.18 -3.12
CA VAL A 131 -1.21 -2.77 -3.39
C VAL A 131 0.28 -2.66 -3.69
N VAL A 132 0.62 -2.02 -4.80
CA VAL A 132 2.03 -1.73 -5.14
C VAL A 132 2.56 -0.71 -4.13
N PRO A 133 3.71 -0.98 -3.47
CA PRO A 133 4.29 -0.04 -2.53
C PRO A 133 4.46 1.36 -3.13
N ASP A 134 4.20 2.38 -2.33
CA ASP A 134 4.35 3.80 -2.67
C ASP A 134 3.52 4.29 -3.88
N SER A 135 2.55 3.50 -4.33
CA SER A 135 1.66 3.87 -5.44
C SER A 135 0.48 4.77 -5.03
N GLY A 136 0.25 4.93 -3.73
CA GLY A 136 -0.84 5.75 -3.19
C GLY A 136 -0.62 7.24 -3.45
N THR A 137 -1.69 7.96 -3.83
CA THR A 137 -1.69 9.41 -4.01
C THR A 137 -2.80 10.08 -3.21
N GLY A 138 -2.76 11.41 -3.10
CA GLY A 138 -3.76 12.16 -2.36
C GLY A 138 -3.82 11.73 -0.90
N GLN A 139 -5.01 11.43 -0.39
CA GLN A 139 -5.21 10.94 0.98
C GLN A 139 -4.89 9.45 1.15
N LEU A 140 -4.44 8.76 0.08
CA LEU A 140 -4.04 7.37 0.08
C LEU A 140 -2.51 7.18 0.02
N VAL A 141 -1.73 8.23 0.23
CA VAL A 141 -0.26 8.13 0.34
C VAL A 141 0.10 7.20 1.49
N GLY A 142 0.99 6.23 1.22
CA GLY A 142 1.41 5.22 2.18
C GLY A 142 0.45 4.03 2.32
N LEU A 143 -0.61 3.93 1.48
CA LEU A 143 -1.48 2.76 1.44
C LEU A 143 -0.68 1.51 1.12
N ALA A 144 -0.82 0.48 1.93
CA ALA A 144 -0.30 -0.86 1.68
C ALA A 144 -1.39 -1.88 2.01
N GLY A 145 -1.42 -3.01 1.32
CA GLY A 145 -2.46 -4.01 1.60
C GLY A 145 -2.54 -5.14 0.59
N LYS A 146 -3.50 -6.02 0.82
CA LYS A 146 -3.82 -7.17 -0.04
C LYS A 146 -5.34 -7.28 -0.20
N MET A 147 -5.78 -7.66 -1.37
CA MET A 147 -7.20 -7.84 -1.68
C MET A 147 -7.48 -9.31 -1.99
N ALA A 148 -8.39 -9.90 -1.23
CA ALA A 148 -9.02 -11.15 -1.61
C ALA A 148 -10.19 -10.87 -2.55
N ILE A 149 -10.34 -11.70 -3.59
CA ILE A 149 -11.46 -11.65 -4.53
C ILE A 149 -12.21 -12.98 -4.47
N THR A 150 -13.52 -12.89 -4.32
CA THR A 150 -14.41 -14.05 -4.33
C THR A 150 -15.40 -13.90 -5.48
N ILE A 151 -15.64 -14.99 -6.22
CA ILE A 151 -16.58 -15.03 -7.33
C ILE A 151 -17.61 -16.11 -7.02
N VAL A 152 -18.87 -15.68 -6.87
CA VAL A 152 -20.00 -16.61 -6.64
C VAL A 152 -21.09 -16.23 -7.64
N ASP A 153 -21.55 -17.22 -8.42
CA ASP A 153 -22.60 -17.04 -9.43
C ASP A 153 -22.34 -15.83 -10.38
N GLY A 154 -21.08 -15.65 -10.77
CA GLY A 154 -20.63 -14.55 -11.64
C GLY A 154 -20.56 -13.18 -10.98
N LYS A 155 -20.89 -13.08 -9.70
CA LYS A 155 -20.76 -11.84 -8.91
C LYS A 155 -19.40 -11.80 -8.23
N HIS A 156 -18.73 -10.65 -8.37
CA HIS A 156 -17.42 -10.40 -7.77
C HIS A 156 -17.57 -9.62 -6.47
N SER A 157 -16.92 -10.09 -5.42
CA SER A 157 -16.76 -9.36 -4.16
C SER A 157 -15.28 -9.27 -3.79
N TYR A 158 -14.94 -8.25 -3.00
CA TYR A 158 -13.59 -8.08 -2.48
C TYR A 158 -13.58 -7.94 -0.97
N ASP A 159 -12.48 -8.35 -0.35
CA ASP A 159 -12.05 -8.01 1.01
C ASP A 159 -10.64 -7.44 0.90
N LEU A 160 -10.49 -6.15 1.21
CA LEU A 160 -9.21 -5.45 1.21
C LEU A 160 -8.73 -5.26 2.65
N GLU A 161 -7.70 -6.00 3.01
CA GLU A 161 -6.90 -5.77 4.21
C GLU A 161 -5.84 -4.71 3.89
N TYR A 162 -5.81 -3.62 4.65
CA TYR A 162 -4.88 -2.52 4.37
C TYR A 162 -4.38 -1.81 5.62
N THR A 163 -3.25 -1.16 5.48
CA THR A 163 -2.73 -0.16 6.41
C THR A 163 -2.61 1.18 5.69
N LEU A 164 -2.89 2.26 6.39
CA LEU A 164 -2.78 3.60 5.87
C LEU A 164 -2.35 4.53 7.00
N PRO A 165 -1.27 5.30 6.85
CA PRO A 165 -0.86 6.25 7.86
C PRO A 165 -1.99 7.22 8.22
N GLU A 166 -2.10 7.57 9.50
CA GLU A 166 -3.00 8.66 9.89
C GLU A 166 -2.51 9.97 9.24
N SER A 167 -3.46 10.75 8.72
CA SER A 167 -3.15 12.09 8.20
C SER A 167 -2.63 12.96 9.34
N GLN A 168 -1.40 13.45 9.20
CA GLN A 168 -0.86 14.47 10.10
C GLN A 168 -1.60 15.79 9.93
#